data_26b1622cb3c748319b1ba81b22261498
#
_entry.id   26b1622cb3c748319b1ba81b22261498
#
_cell.length_a   1.000
_cell.length_b   1.000
_cell.length_c   1.000
_cell.angle_alpha   90.00
_cell.angle_beta   90.00
_cell.angle_gamma   90.00
#
_symmetry.space_group_name_H-M   'P 1'
#
loop_
_entity.id
_entity.type
_entity.pdbx_description
1 polymer ?
#
loop_
_entity_poly.entity_id
_entity_poly.type
_entity_poly.pdbx_seq_one_letter_code
_entity_poly.pdbx_strand_id
1 'polypeptide(L)'
;MRSTRYPPHTLEGHHKKDNSGHDHAGIGVLMAIGGFGWWATITPLYYRVIDDVPIGELLAWRVISGLPALWILLWMTRRLPEWWAALRDKRVLGILALSAVLIAINWIVFMWAVIDNRLSEASLGYYINPLFSVALGMVFLGERMRGAQWIAVALAGVGVGVLAWRLGGVPWISLTLAG
;
A
#
# COMPACT_ATOMS: atom_id res chain seq x y z
N MET A 1 -9.69 -71.33 16.56
CA MET A 1 -8.77 -70.52 15.76
C MET A 1 -9.52 -70.00 14.56
N ARG A 2 -10.03 -68.73 14.58
CA ARG A 2 -10.61 -68.07 13.42
C ARG A 2 -9.65 -66.94 13.02
N SER A 3 -9.02 -67.08 11.85
CA SER A 3 -8.16 -66.05 11.27
C SER A 3 -9.03 -65.03 10.56
N THR A 4 -9.11 -63.82 11.11
CA THR A 4 -9.71 -62.67 10.46
C THR A 4 -8.70 -62.10 9.45
N ARG A 5 -8.95 -62.31 8.15
CA ARG A 5 -8.22 -61.63 7.07
C ARG A 5 -8.76 -60.22 6.92
N TYR A 6 -7.90 -59.23 7.17
CA TYR A 6 -8.16 -57.87 6.76
C TYR A 6 -7.95 -57.70 5.24
N PRO A 7 -8.85 -57.01 4.51
CA PRO A 7 -8.62 -56.69 3.12
C PRO A 7 -7.59 -55.58 2.97
N PRO A 8 -6.76 -55.54 1.93
CA PRO A 8 -5.81 -54.47 1.70
C PRO A 8 -6.56 -53.19 1.31
N HIS A 9 -6.37 -52.14 2.09
CA HIS A 9 -6.80 -50.77 1.74
C HIS A 9 -5.97 -50.31 0.54
N THR A 10 -6.57 -50.26 -0.62
CA THR A 10 -6.07 -49.55 -1.79
C THR A 10 -6.10 -48.04 -1.49
N LEU A 11 -4.93 -47.50 -1.16
CA LEU A 11 -4.70 -46.06 -1.09
C LEU A 11 -4.60 -45.50 -2.51
N GLU A 12 -5.70 -45.42 -3.23
CA GLU A 12 -5.82 -44.54 -4.38
C GLU A 12 -6.08 -43.09 -3.85
N GLY A 13 -5.01 -42.47 -3.40
CA GLY A 13 -4.99 -41.05 -3.16
C GLY A 13 -5.06 -40.30 -4.47
N HIS A 14 -6.26 -39.97 -4.91
CA HIS A 14 -6.48 -38.93 -5.91
C HIS A 14 -5.84 -37.65 -5.42
N HIS A 15 -4.60 -37.40 -5.83
CA HIS A 15 -3.97 -36.06 -5.78
C HIS A 15 -4.74 -35.16 -6.76
N LYS A 16 -5.91 -34.71 -6.34
CA LYS A 16 -6.62 -33.62 -7.01
C LYS A 16 -5.73 -32.41 -6.83
N LYS A 17 -4.90 -32.13 -7.85
CA LYS A 17 -4.11 -30.89 -7.94
C LYS A 17 -5.09 -29.74 -7.79
N ASP A 18 -5.01 -29.05 -6.67
CA ASP A 18 -5.86 -27.90 -6.36
C ASP A 18 -5.43 -26.73 -7.24
N ASN A 19 -6.03 -26.64 -8.44
CA ASN A 19 -5.77 -25.56 -9.40
C ASN A 19 -6.42 -24.23 -8.98
N SER A 20 -7.23 -24.22 -7.92
CA SER A 20 -7.94 -23.03 -7.46
C SER A 20 -6.98 -21.89 -7.01
N GLY A 21 -5.81 -22.25 -6.48
CA GLY A 21 -4.82 -21.25 -6.04
C GLY A 21 -4.19 -20.45 -7.19
N HIS A 22 -4.05 -21.05 -8.37
CA HIS A 22 -3.47 -20.37 -9.54
C HIS A 22 -4.45 -19.39 -10.19
N ASP A 23 -5.74 -19.74 -10.22
CA ASP A 23 -6.78 -18.89 -10.79
C ASP A 23 -6.99 -17.61 -9.96
N HIS A 24 -6.97 -17.72 -8.64
CA HIS A 24 -7.06 -16.57 -7.75
C HIS A 24 -5.83 -15.65 -7.82
N ALA A 25 -4.63 -16.21 -7.99
CA ALA A 25 -3.42 -15.43 -8.18
C ALA A 25 -3.44 -14.66 -9.50
N GLY A 26 -3.92 -15.28 -10.60
CA GLY A 26 -4.06 -14.63 -11.89
C GLY A 26 -5.04 -13.47 -11.88
N ILE A 27 -6.19 -13.64 -11.25
CA ILE A 27 -7.20 -12.56 -11.07
C ILE A 27 -6.63 -11.42 -10.23
N GLY A 28 -5.92 -11.73 -9.13
CA GLY A 28 -5.26 -10.73 -8.30
C GLY A 28 -4.25 -9.88 -9.07
N VAL A 29 -3.42 -10.51 -9.91
CA VAL A 29 -2.45 -9.82 -10.77
C VAL A 29 -3.15 -8.94 -11.80
N LEU A 30 -4.20 -9.42 -12.46
CA LEU A 30 -4.98 -8.63 -13.43
C LEU A 30 -5.64 -7.42 -12.76
N MET A 31 -6.21 -7.57 -11.58
CA MET A 31 -6.79 -6.47 -10.81
C MET A 31 -5.73 -5.46 -10.38
N ALA A 32 -4.56 -5.91 -9.99
CA ALA A 32 -3.45 -5.03 -9.64
C ALA A 32 -2.96 -4.24 -10.86
N ILE A 33 -2.72 -4.90 -12.00
CA ILE A 33 -2.31 -4.24 -13.24
C ILE A 33 -3.38 -3.24 -13.69
N GLY A 34 -4.67 -3.64 -13.67
CA GLY A 34 -5.77 -2.76 -14.03
C GLY A 34 -5.88 -1.54 -13.12
N GLY A 35 -5.82 -1.74 -11.81
CA GLY A 35 -5.90 -0.66 -10.82
C GLY A 35 -4.71 0.30 -10.88
N PHE A 36 -3.49 -0.23 -10.90
CA PHE A 36 -2.29 0.59 -11.02
C PHE A 36 -2.15 1.25 -12.39
N GLY A 37 -2.50 0.56 -13.48
CA GLY A 37 -2.49 1.11 -14.83
C GLY A 37 -3.50 2.25 -14.97
N TRP A 38 -4.70 2.09 -14.46
CA TRP A 38 -5.70 3.14 -14.39
C TRP A 38 -5.18 4.34 -13.59
N TRP A 39 -4.70 4.11 -12.39
CA TRP A 39 -4.17 5.17 -11.54
C TRP A 39 -2.98 5.91 -12.17
N ALA A 40 -2.03 5.17 -12.73
CA ALA A 40 -0.84 5.74 -13.37
C ALA A 40 -1.14 6.56 -14.63
N THR A 41 -2.23 6.25 -15.33
CA THR A 41 -2.62 6.95 -16.58
C THR A 41 -3.53 8.14 -16.28
N ILE A 42 -4.58 7.92 -15.49
CA ILE A 42 -5.60 8.94 -15.23
C ILE A 42 -5.09 10.05 -14.30
N THR A 43 -4.28 9.71 -13.31
CA THR A 43 -3.79 10.71 -12.34
C THR A 43 -2.93 11.80 -12.99
N PRO A 44 -1.91 11.51 -13.82
CA PRO A 44 -1.15 12.55 -14.50
C PRO A 44 -1.99 13.38 -15.47
N LEU A 45 -2.94 12.74 -16.16
CA LEU A 45 -3.85 13.44 -17.08
C LEU A 45 -4.76 14.41 -16.31
N TYR A 46 -5.32 13.96 -15.20
CA TYR A 46 -6.13 14.78 -14.30
C TYR A 46 -5.35 16.01 -13.81
N TYR A 47 -4.10 15.84 -13.33
CA TYR A 47 -3.29 16.96 -12.86
C TYR A 47 -2.90 17.93 -13.97
N ARG A 48 -2.75 17.50 -15.21
CA ARG A 48 -2.50 18.39 -16.35
C ARG A 48 -3.71 19.28 -16.70
N VAL A 49 -4.91 18.80 -16.43
CA VAL A 49 -6.16 19.56 -16.72
C VAL A 49 -6.44 20.57 -15.62
N ILE A 50 -5.91 20.36 -14.41
CA ILE A 50 -6.20 21.19 -13.22
C ILE A 50 -4.94 21.95 -12.77
N ASP A 51 -4.13 22.37 -13.72
CA ASP A 51 -2.82 23.01 -13.52
C ASP A 51 -2.92 24.33 -12.73
N ASP A 52 -4.03 25.05 -12.89
CA ASP A 52 -4.27 26.36 -12.30
C ASP A 52 -4.91 26.34 -10.90
N VAL A 53 -5.22 25.16 -10.34
CA VAL A 53 -5.96 25.06 -9.07
C VAL A 53 -5.01 25.04 -7.87
N PRO A 54 -5.22 25.88 -6.84
CA PRO A 54 -4.40 25.86 -5.63
C PRO A 54 -4.41 24.50 -4.92
N ILE A 55 -3.24 24.09 -4.38
CA ILE A 55 -3.05 22.80 -3.70
C ILE A 55 -4.11 22.55 -2.61
N GLY A 56 -4.46 23.59 -1.84
CA GLY A 56 -5.45 23.49 -0.79
C GLY A 56 -6.84 23.13 -1.29
N GLU A 57 -7.24 23.66 -2.44
CA GLU A 57 -8.52 23.31 -3.08
C GLU A 57 -8.52 21.89 -3.60
N LEU A 58 -7.43 21.45 -4.22
CA LEU A 58 -7.30 20.06 -4.70
C LEU A 58 -7.42 19.05 -3.56
N LEU A 59 -6.77 19.33 -2.42
CA LEU A 59 -6.89 18.51 -1.22
C LEU A 59 -8.31 18.51 -0.65
N ALA A 60 -8.93 19.70 -0.56
CA ALA A 60 -10.30 19.82 -0.08
C ALA A 60 -11.28 19.03 -0.95
N TRP A 61 -11.22 19.19 -2.27
CA TRP A 61 -12.06 18.45 -3.21
C TRP A 61 -11.83 16.95 -3.14
N ARG A 62 -10.58 16.50 -2.95
CA ARG A 62 -10.26 15.08 -2.79
C ARG A 62 -10.92 14.48 -1.54
N VAL A 63 -10.86 15.20 -0.41
CA VAL A 63 -11.52 14.76 0.83
C VAL A 63 -13.04 14.78 0.68
N ILE A 64 -13.60 15.89 0.18
CA ILE A 64 -15.05 16.06 0.02
C ILE A 64 -15.63 15.03 -0.93
N SER A 65 -14.97 14.74 -2.07
CA SER A 65 -15.45 13.74 -3.03
C SER A 65 -15.34 12.29 -2.51
N GLY A 66 -14.42 12.03 -1.58
CA GLY A 66 -14.28 10.73 -0.94
C GLY A 66 -15.37 10.42 0.10
N LEU A 67 -15.96 11.45 0.73
CA LEU A 67 -16.97 11.26 1.77
C LEU A 67 -18.22 10.51 1.29
N PRO A 68 -18.85 10.85 0.13
CA PRO A 68 -20.00 10.12 -0.37
C PRO A 68 -19.69 8.64 -0.64
N ALA A 69 -18.53 8.35 -1.21
CA ALA A 69 -18.10 6.97 -1.47
C ALA A 69 -17.94 6.17 -0.17
N LEU A 70 -17.35 6.77 0.85
CA LEU A 70 -17.22 6.19 2.18
C LEU A 70 -18.59 5.95 2.83
N TRP A 71 -19.52 6.90 2.72
CA TRP A 71 -20.88 6.76 3.23
C TRP A 71 -21.63 5.61 2.55
N ILE A 72 -21.56 5.52 1.22
CA ILE A 72 -22.17 4.43 0.45
C ILE A 72 -21.57 3.10 0.88
N LEU A 73 -20.25 3.00 1.02
CA LEU A 73 -19.56 1.79 1.47
C LEU A 73 -20.00 1.36 2.88
N LEU A 74 -20.04 2.29 3.84
CA LEU A 74 -20.51 2.03 5.21
C LEU A 74 -21.97 1.57 5.24
N TRP A 75 -22.81 2.17 4.40
CA TRP A 75 -24.21 1.78 4.30
C TRP A 75 -24.37 0.38 3.69
N MET A 76 -23.66 0.10 2.59
CA MET A 76 -23.68 -1.22 1.93
C MET A 76 -23.15 -2.34 2.83
N THR A 77 -22.08 -2.07 3.58
CA THR A 77 -21.45 -3.05 4.48
C THR A 77 -22.18 -3.16 5.83
N ARG A 78 -23.19 -2.34 6.08
CA ARG A 78 -23.94 -2.26 7.35
C ARG A 78 -23.05 -2.02 8.58
N ARG A 79 -21.90 -1.38 8.40
CA ARG A 79 -20.94 -1.11 9.49
C ARG A 79 -21.09 0.27 10.15
N LEU A 80 -22.19 0.95 9.90
CA LEU A 80 -22.51 2.23 10.57
C LEU A 80 -22.44 2.17 12.10
N PRO A 81 -22.95 1.11 12.78
CA PRO A 81 -22.86 1.04 14.24
C PRO A 81 -21.42 0.96 14.75
N GLU A 82 -20.56 0.20 14.06
CA GLU A 82 -19.13 0.07 14.41
C GLU A 82 -18.42 1.41 14.26
N TRP A 83 -18.72 2.15 13.20
CA TRP A 83 -18.19 3.47 12.94
C TRP A 83 -18.59 4.47 14.04
N TRP A 84 -19.87 4.50 14.45
CA TRP A 84 -20.32 5.33 15.56
C TRP A 84 -19.67 4.94 16.89
N ALA A 85 -19.44 3.66 17.14
CA ALA A 85 -18.75 3.18 18.33
C ALA A 85 -17.29 3.66 18.34
N ALA A 86 -16.59 3.58 17.18
CA ALA A 86 -15.22 4.05 17.04
C ALA A 86 -15.08 5.56 17.28
N LEU A 87 -16.03 6.38 16.82
CA LEU A 87 -16.04 7.83 17.08
C LEU A 87 -16.27 8.22 18.53
N ARG A 88 -16.89 7.33 19.33
CA ARG A 88 -17.12 7.57 20.77
C ARG A 88 -15.90 7.19 21.62
N ASP A 89 -15.02 6.36 21.11
CA ASP A 89 -13.78 6.00 21.80
C ASP A 89 -12.70 7.07 21.54
N LYS A 90 -12.42 7.86 22.57
CA LYS A 90 -11.41 8.95 22.51
C LYS A 90 -10.03 8.46 22.13
N ARG A 91 -9.66 7.22 22.49
CA ARG A 91 -8.36 6.64 22.17
C ARG A 91 -8.28 6.31 20.67
N VAL A 92 -9.32 5.68 20.14
CA VAL A 92 -9.43 5.36 18.72
C VAL A 92 -9.48 6.65 17.90
N LEU A 93 -10.28 7.63 18.33
CA LEU A 93 -10.37 8.92 17.66
C LEU A 93 -9.02 9.66 17.64
N GLY A 94 -8.27 9.63 18.74
CA GLY A 94 -6.92 10.22 18.81
C GLY A 94 -5.93 9.57 17.85
N ILE A 95 -5.92 8.24 17.74
CA ILE A 95 -5.07 7.51 16.81
C ILE A 95 -5.47 7.82 15.36
N LEU A 96 -6.76 7.83 15.07
CA LEU A 96 -7.27 8.17 13.73
C LEU A 96 -6.93 9.61 13.35
N ALA A 97 -7.09 10.55 14.28
CA ALA A 97 -6.75 11.96 14.05
C ALA A 97 -5.25 12.13 13.78
N LEU A 98 -4.39 11.48 14.57
CA LEU A 98 -2.95 11.49 14.35
C LEU A 98 -2.58 10.91 12.97
N SER A 99 -3.15 9.76 12.62
CA SER A 99 -2.94 9.14 11.30
C SER A 99 -3.42 10.04 10.16
N ALA A 100 -4.58 10.69 10.32
CA ALA A 100 -5.10 11.62 9.33
C ALA A 100 -4.18 12.83 9.13
N VAL A 101 -3.63 13.39 10.21
CA VAL A 101 -2.68 14.50 10.15
C VAL A 101 -1.39 14.09 9.45
N LEU A 102 -0.82 12.91 9.78
CA LEU A 102 0.38 12.40 9.14
C LEU A 102 0.17 12.18 7.64
N ILE A 103 -0.95 11.57 7.26
CA ILE A 103 -1.32 11.37 5.86
C ILE A 103 -1.51 12.72 5.14
N ALA A 104 -2.15 13.69 5.77
CA ALA A 104 -2.35 15.02 5.20
C ALA A 104 -1.01 15.72 4.94
N ILE A 105 -0.07 15.68 5.89
CA ILE A 105 1.28 16.21 5.73
C ILE A 105 1.99 15.53 4.55
N ASN A 106 1.96 14.21 4.50
CA ASN A 106 2.56 13.44 3.40
C ASN A 106 1.99 13.87 2.04
N TRP A 107 0.68 14.04 1.93
CA TRP A 107 0.03 14.48 0.70
C TRP A 107 0.37 15.91 0.32
N ILE A 108 0.43 16.84 1.28
CA ILE A 108 0.81 18.23 1.04
C ILE A 108 2.25 18.29 0.50
N VAL A 109 3.18 17.56 1.12
CA VAL A 109 4.58 17.52 0.68
C VAL A 109 4.69 16.91 -0.73
N PHE A 110 3.94 15.85 -1.02
CA PHE A 110 3.90 15.26 -2.36
C PHE A 110 3.39 16.24 -3.41
N MET A 111 2.25 16.88 -3.16
CA MET A 111 1.66 17.84 -4.11
C MET A 111 2.57 19.04 -4.32
N TRP A 112 3.18 19.54 -3.23
CA TRP A 112 4.17 20.61 -3.34
C TRP A 112 5.37 20.20 -4.21
N ALA A 113 5.90 19.00 -4.01
CA ALA A 113 6.99 18.49 -4.82
C ALA A 113 6.62 18.35 -6.31
N VAL A 114 5.37 17.96 -6.62
CA VAL A 114 4.88 17.88 -8.00
C VAL A 114 4.82 19.26 -8.64
N ILE A 115 4.26 20.25 -7.97
CA ILE A 115 4.09 21.63 -8.48
C ILE A 115 5.44 22.34 -8.62
N ASP A 116 6.37 22.10 -7.69
CA ASP A 116 7.72 22.67 -7.71
C ASP A 116 8.68 21.93 -8.69
N ASN A 117 8.15 21.05 -9.54
CA ASN A 117 8.91 20.23 -10.49
C ASN A 117 9.99 19.34 -9.84
N ARG A 118 9.80 18.98 -8.57
CA ARG A 118 10.72 18.12 -7.78
C ARG A 118 10.24 16.67 -7.73
N LEU A 119 9.57 16.22 -8.78
CA LEU A 119 8.98 14.88 -8.86
C LEU A 119 10.01 13.75 -8.66
N SER A 120 11.26 13.98 -9.09
CA SER A 120 12.35 13.01 -8.86
C SER A 120 12.64 12.78 -7.38
N GLU A 121 12.54 13.81 -6.55
CA GLU A 121 12.71 13.70 -5.10
C GLU A 121 11.53 13.01 -4.43
N ALA A 122 10.31 13.30 -4.89
CA ALA A 122 9.13 12.58 -4.44
C ALA A 122 9.20 11.09 -4.80
N SER A 123 9.62 10.77 -6.02
CA SER A 123 9.82 9.38 -6.48
C SER A 123 10.87 8.65 -5.63
N LEU A 124 11.96 9.31 -5.26
CA LEU A 124 12.97 8.74 -4.37
C LEU A 124 12.36 8.36 -3.01
N GLY A 125 11.50 9.20 -2.44
CA GLY A 125 10.77 8.89 -1.20
C GLY A 125 9.95 7.62 -1.30
N TYR A 126 9.19 7.47 -2.39
CA TYR A 126 8.41 6.24 -2.63
C TYR A 126 9.27 4.98 -2.82
N TYR A 127 10.48 5.11 -3.37
CA TYR A 127 11.42 3.98 -3.45
C TYR A 127 12.07 3.64 -2.10
N ILE A 128 12.23 4.62 -1.22
CA ILE A 128 12.74 4.42 0.14
C ILE A 128 11.66 3.76 1.04
N ASN A 129 10.38 4.06 0.85
CA ASN A 129 9.28 3.59 1.71
C ASN A 129 9.26 2.05 1.92
N PRO A 130 9.36 1.19 0.89
CA PRO A 130 9.45 -0.26 1.11
C PRO A 130 10.64 -0.68 1.96
N LEU A 131 11.81 -0.02 1.78
CA LEU A 131 13.00 -0.30 2.57
C LEU A 131 12.80 0.11 4.03
N PHE A 132 12.17 1.26 4.26
CA PHE A 132 11.83 1.75 5.59
C PHE A 132 10.84 0.83 6.29
N SER A 133 9.78 0.40 5.58
CA SER A 133 8.79 -0.56 6.09
C SER A 133 9.42 -1.90 6.49
N VAL A 134 10.33 -2.43 5.68
CA VAL A 134 11.07 -3.66 6.00
C VAL A 134 11.97 -3.46 7.21
N ALA A 135 12.69 -2.33 7.30
CA ALA A 135 13.53 -2.03 8.45
C ALA A 135 12.70 -1.93 9.75
N LEU A 136 11.55 -1.26 9.71
CA LEU A 136 10.61 -1.19 10.84
C LEU A 136 10.07 -2.57 11.24
N GLY A 137 9.68 -3.39 10.26
CA GLY A 137 9.23 -4.78 10.51
C GLY A 137 10.28 -5.61 11.24
N MET A 138 11.55 -5.50 10.81
CA MET A 138 12.66 -6.18 11.50
C MET A 138 12.89 -5.69 12.93
N VAL A 139 12.86 -4.35 13.13
CA VAL A 139 13.18 -3.76 14.44
C VAL A 139 12.03 -3.93 15.42
N PHE A 140 10.80 -3.67 15.02
CA PHE A 140 9.64 -3.63 15.92
C PHE A 140 8.91 -4.97 16.03
N LEU A 141 8.83 -5.75 14.94
CA LEU A 141 8.14 -7.03 14.93
C LEU A 141 9.08 -8.22 15.09
N GLY A 142 10.40 -8.00 15.05
CA GLY A 142 11.40 -9.07 15.15
C GLY A 142 11.38 -10.03 13.95
N GLU A 143 10.86 -9.57 12.81
CA GLU A 143 10.77 -10.38 11.60
C GLU A 143 12.16 -10.75 11.07
N ARG A 144 12.34 -12.04 10.74
CA ARG A 144 13.58 -12.54 10.15
C ARG A 144 13.42 -12.68 8.65
N MET A 145 14.23 -11.95 7.90
CA MET A 145 14.23 -12.05 6.45
C MET A 145 14.91 -13.32 5.96
N ARG A 146 14.35 -13.91 4.91
CA ARG A 146 14.96 -15.03 4.17
C ARG A 146 16.03 -14.48 3.22
N GLY A 147 17.01 -15.34 2.83
CA GLY A 147 18.13 -14.92 1.98
C GLY A 147 17.70 -14.20 0.68
N ALA A 148 16.64 -14.67 0.01
CA ALA A 148 16.11 -14.02 -1.19
C ALA A 148 15.56 -12.60 -0.93
N GLN A 149 14.98 -12.35 0.25
CA GLN A 149 14.48 -11.03 0.63
C GLN A 149 15.64 -10.04 0.88
N TRP A 150 16.75 -10.51 1.45
CA TRP A 150 17.97 -9.70 1.61
C TRP A 150 18.53 -9.24 0.27
N ILE A 151 18.53 -10.11 -0.75
CA ILE A 151 18.96 -9.74 -2.10
C ILE A 151 18.05 -8.65 -2.69
N ALA A 152 16.74 -8.80 -2.54
CA ALA A 152 15.78 -7.80 -3.02
C ALA A 152 15.96 -6.44 -2.33
N VAL A 153 16.15 -6.42 -1.01
CA VAL A 153 16.40 -5.21 -0.23
C VAL A 153 17.74 -4.56 -0.62
N ALA A 154 18.78 -5.37 -0.81
CA ALA A 154 20.09 -4.86 -1.24
C ALA A 154 20.01 -4.23 -2.64
N LEU A 155 19.32 -4.86 -3.60
CA LEU A 155 19.11 -4.32 -4.94
C LEU A 155 18.32 -3.01 -4.92
N ALA A 156 17.23 -2.97 -4.11
CA ALA A 156 16.46 -1.76 -3.92
C ALA A 156 17.30 -0.65 -3.28
N GLY A 157 18.11 -0.98 -2.27
CA GLY A 157 19.05 -0.04 -1.64
C GLY A 157 20.07 0.53 -2.60
N VAL A 158 20.62 -0.29 -3.49
CA VAL A 158 21.52 0.17 -4.56
C VAL A 158 20.80 1.14 -5.50
N GLY A 159 19.56 0.83 -5.92
CA GLY A 159 18.77 1.70 -6.77
C GLY A 159 18.50 3.06 -6.12
N VAL A 160 18.10 3.05 -4.84
CA VAL A 160 17.92 4.28 -4.04
C VAL A 160 19.23 5.06 -3.92
N GLY A 161 20.36 4.39 -3.66
CA GLY A 161 21.66 5.01 -3.54
C GLY A 161 22.11 5.70 -4.83
N VAL A 162 21.92 5.07 -5.99
CA VAL A 162 22.24 5.65 -7.30
C VAL A 162 21.36 6.87 -7.58
N LEU A 163 20.08 6.80 -7.28
CA LEU A 163 19.17 7.92 -7.50
C LEU A 163 19.47 9.09 -6.55
N ALA A 164 19.72 8.80 -5.28
CA ALA A 164 20.13 9.79 -4.30
C ALA A 164 21.44 10.50 -4.71
N TRP A 165 22.42 9.75 -5.20
CA TRP A 165 23.66 10.33 -5.68
C TRP A 165 23.43 11.28 -6.86
N ARG A 166 22.59 10.91 -7.82
CA ARG A 166 22.23 11.78 -8.96
C ARG A 166 21.52 13.07 -8.53
N LEU A 167 20.79 13.03 -7.44
CA LEU A 167 20.11 14.18 -6.85
C LEU A 167 21.02 15.03 -5.95
N GLY A 168 22.27 14.65 -5.74
CA GLY A 168 23.20 15.33 -4.86
C GLY A 168 23.03 15.03 -3.37
N GLY A 169 22.29 13.96 -3.03
CA GLY A 169 21.98 13.50 -1.67
C GLY A 169 20.56 13.01 -1.53
N VAL A 170 20.14 12.72 -0.31
CA VAL A 170 18.72 12.39 0.00
C VAL A 170 17.99 13.65 0.41
N PRO A 171 17.08 14.17 -0.45
CA PRO A 171 16.35 15.39 -0.13
C PRO A 171 15.39 15.16 1.05
N TRP A 172 15.13 16.22 1.82
CA TRP A 172 14.19 16.17 2.94
C TRP A 172 12.76 15.75 2.52
N ILE A 173 12.35 16.10 1.29
CA ILE A 173 11.09 15.67 0.69
C ILE A 173 11.02 14.14 0.65
N SER A 174 12.08 13.49 0.14
CA SER A 174 12.15 12.03 0.05
C SER A 174 12.04 11.37 1.42
N LEU A 175 12.69 11.94 2.44
CA LEU A 175 12.62 11.41 3.81
C LEU A 175 11.22 11.57 4.41
N THR A 176 10.56 12.71 4.20
CA THR A 176 9.20 12.96 4.70
C THR A 176 8.18 12.05 4.02
N LEU A 177 8.37 11.72 2.74
CA LEU A 177 7.48 10.84 2.00
C LEU A 177 7.74 9.34 2.27
N ALA A 178 8.92 9.00 2.78
CA ALA A 178 9.31 7.62 3.11
C ALA A 178 8.82 7.16 4.49
N GLY A 179 8.57 8.07 5.43
CA GLY A 179 8.16 7.81 6.83
C GLY A 179 6.74 8.13 7.10
#